data_67f18ab144d607828198d881bde7fff6
#
_entry.id   67f18ab144d607828198d881bde7fff6
#
_cell.length_a   1.000
_cell.length_b   1.000
_cell.length_c   1.000
_cell.angle_alpha   90.00
_cell.angle_beta   90.00
_cell.angle_gamma   90.00
#
_symmetry.space_group_name_H-M   'P 1'
#
loop_
_entity.id
_entity.type
_entity.pdbx_description
1 polymer ?
#
loop_
_entity_poly.entity_id
_entity_poly.type
_entity_poly.pdbx_seq_one_letter_code
_entity_poly.pdbx_strand_id
1 'polypeptide(L)'
;MTKDMTSGSPMKLILGFSVPLLFGFLFQQFYNLVDTLIVGRFLGVDALAAVGSTGSLNFLIIGFCMGVCNGFAIPLAHRFGAGDYKAMRAFMMNAVYLAVIFAAVMTVFTVAFCRPILQLMQTPENIIDDAYTYIVIIFAGIPATYLYNLVSGVIRSMGDSKTPLIFLALAAFVNIGLDLLCLLYTSPSPRDRTRSR
;
A
#
# COMPACT_ATOMS: atom_id res chain seq x y z
N MET A 1 1.97 -8.96 20.31
CA MET A 1 1.89 -8.82 21.78
C MET A 1 1.27 -7.47 22.09
N THR A 2 0.04 -7.47 22.58
CA THR A 2 -0.65 -6.25 23.00
C THR A 2 0.09 -5.61 24.17
N LYS A 3 0.42 -4.34 24.06
CA LYS A 3 1.12 -3.60 25.12
C LYS A 3 0.14 -2.59 25.72
N ASP A 4 0.01 -2.61 27.03
CA ASP A 4 -0.73 -1.58 27.75
C ASP A 4 -0.01 -0.24 27.57
N MET A 5 -0.68 0.72 26.92
CA MET A 5 -0.17 2.05 26.63
C MET A 5 -0.72 3.09 27.63
N THR A 6 -1.52 2.66 28.60
CA THR A 6 -2.16 3.57 29.57
C THR A 6 -1.34 3.80 30.83
N SER A 7 -0.30 2.97 31.06
CA SER A 7 0.54 3.03 32.27
C SER A 7 2.02 3.18 31.91
N GLY A 8 2.72 4.11 32.57
CA GLY A 8 4.16 4.33 32.41
C GLY A 8 4.54 5.73 31.89
N SER A 9 5.82 5.89 31.54
CA SER A 9 6.33 7.15 30.98
C SER A 9 5.82 7.35 29.54
N PRO A 10 5.04 8.40 29.24
CA PRO A 10 4.47 8.63 27.90
C PRO A 10 5.54 8.66 26.80
N MET A 11 6.69 9.29 27.07
CA MET A 11 7.77 9.39 26.10
C MET A 11 8.33 8.01 25.70
N LYS A 12 8.55 7.11 26.67
CA LYS A 12 9.06 5.77 26.39
C LYS A 12 8.04 4.93 25.63
N LEU A 13 6.75 5.10 25.94
CA LEU A 13 5.66 4.39 25.26
C LEU A 13 5.54 4.84 23.81
N ILE A 14 5.54 6.18 23.58
CA ILE A 14 5.46 6.76 22.23
C ILE A 14 6.66 6.34 21.39
N LEU A 15 7.88 6.48 21.90
CA LEU A 15 9.09 6.09 21.16
C LEU A 15 9.09 4.58 20.87
N GLY A 16 8.75 3.76 21.85
CA GLY A 16 8.69 2.29 21.67
C GLY A 16 7.64 1.82 20.66
N PHE A 17 6.57 2.61 20.47
CA PHE A 17 5.54 2.36 19.45
C PHE A 17 5.92 2.94 18.09
N SER A 18 6.52 4.14 18.06
CA SER A 18 6.85 4.86 16.81
C SER A 18 8.05 4.25 16.08
N VAL A 19 9.05 3.73 16.81
CA VAL A 19 10.24 3.15 16.17
C VAL A 19 9.90 1.99 15.22
N PRO A 20 9.10 0.97 15.59
CA PRO A 20 8.68 -0.06 14.63
C PRO A 20 7.88 0.48 13.44
N LEU A 21 7.05 1.51 13.65
CA LEU A 21 6.30 2.14 12.56
C LEU A 21 7.24 2.85 11.57
N LEU A 22 8.23 3.59 12.10
CA LEU A 22 9.25 4.24 11.28
C LEU A 22 10.01 3.22 10.42
N PHE A 23 10.44 2.11 11.02
CA PHE A 23 11.07 1.03 10.25
C PHE A 23 10.14 0.44 9.19
N GLY A 24 8.83 0.32 9.48
CA GLY A 24 7.83 -0.11 8.50
C GLY A 24 7.76 0.83 7.29
N PHE A 25 7.71 2.13 7.52
CA PHE A 25 7.73 3.13 6.44
C PHE A 25 9.04 3.13 5.65
N LEU A 26 10.19 3.04 6.32
CA LEU A 26 11.49 2.95 5.65
C LEU A 26 11.59 1.68 4.80
N PHE A 27 11.09 0.56 5.30
CA PHE A 27 11.08 -0.70 4.58
C PHE A 27 10.18 -0.64 3.33
N GLN A 28 9.02 0.01 3.44
CA GLN A 28 8.13 0.24 2.31
C GLN A 28 8.77 1.15 1.25
N GLN A 29 9.48 2.21 1.65
CA GLN A 29 10.19 3.08 0.71
C GLN A 29 11.36 2.37 0.03
N PHE A 30 12.08 1.54 0.78
CA PHE A 30 13.14 0.72 0.20
C PHE A 30 12.60 -0.28 -0.83
N TYR A 31 11.49 -0.93 -0.50
CA TYR A 31 10.78 -1.81 -1.42
C TYR A 31 10.36 -1.09 -2.71
N ASN A 32 9.71 0.08 -2.60
CA ASN A 32 9.31 0.88 -3.76
C ASN A 32 10.51 1.28 -4.63
N LEU A 33 11.67 1.58 -4.01
CA LEU A 33 12.90 1.88 -4.73
C LEU A 33 13.41 0.67 -5.51
N VAL A 34 13.44 -0.51 -4.88
CA VAL A 34 13.87 -1.75 -5.53
C VAL A 34 12.97 -2.09 -6.71
N ASP A 35 11.65 -2.00 -6.56
CA ASP A 35 10.68 -2.23 -7.63
C ASP A 35 10.92 -1.27 -8.82
N THR A 36 11.08 0.02 -8.54
CA THR A 36 11.39 1.03 -9.57
C THR A 36 12.71 0.74 -10.30
N LEU A 37 13.75 0.30 -9.58
CA LEU A 37 15.03 -0.09 -10.17
C LEU A 37 14.89 -1.34 -11.07
N ILE A 38 14.11 -2.31 -10.64
CA ILE A 38 13.81 -3.53 -11.41
C ILE A 38 13.11 -3.15 -12.71
N VAL A 39 12.03 -2.36 -12.63
CA VAL A 39 11.30 -1.87 -13.82
C VAL A 39 12.22 -1.14 -14.78
N GLY A 40 13.00 -0.17 -14.31
CA GLY A 40 13.89 0.62 -15.15
C GLY A 40 15.01 -0.20 -15.83
N ARG A 41 15.51 -1.22 -15.13
CA ARG A 41 16.60 -2.04 -15.66
C ARG A 41 16.16 -3.11 -16.67
N PHE A 42 14.97 -3.68 -16.48
CA PHE A 42 14.50 -4.83 -17.26
C PHE A 42 13.47 -4.47 -18.31
N LEU A 43 12.59 -3.50 -18.05
CA LEU A 43 11.50 -3.11 -18.94
C LEU A 43 11.81 -1.85 -19.79
N GLY A 44 12.86 -1.10 -19.41
CA GLY A 44 13.32 0.05 -20.19
C GLY A 44 12.75 1.39 -19.75
N VAL A 45 13.10 2.44 -20.50
CA VAL A 45 12.83 3.85 -20.12
C VAL A 45 11.35 4.19 -20.23
N ASP A 46 10.65 3.67 -21.23
CA ASP A 46 9.23 3.98 -21.45
C ASP A 46 8.36 3.40 -20.33
N ALA A 47 8.63 2.16 -19.90
CA ALA A 47 7.95 1.56 -18.76
C ALA A 47 8.25 2.32 -17.46
N LEU A 48 9.49 2.76 -17.26
CA LEU A 48 9.86 3.58 -16.10
C LEU A 48 9.15 4.94 -16.13
N ALA A 49 9.03 5.56 -17.29
CA ALA A 49 8.31 6.81 -17.46
C ALA A 49 6.80 6.63 -17.19
N ALA A 50 6.20 5.53 -17.64
CA ALA A 50 4.81 5.19 -17.37
C ALA A 50 4.54 5.04 -15.86
N VAL A 51 5.38 4.27 -15.15
CA VAL A 51 5.30 4.12 -13.69
C VAL A 51 5.52 5.45 -12.98
N GLY A 52 6.51 6.24 -13.41
CA GLY A 52 6.81 7.55 -12.84
C GLY A 52 5.67 8.56 -13.01
N SER A 53 5.03 8.59 -14.18
CA SER A 53 3.90 9.49 -14.45
C SER A 53 2.67 9.21 -13.59
N THR A 54 2.46 7.95 -13.20
CA THR A 54 1.34 7.53 -12.35
C THR A 54 1.61 7.70 -10.84
N GLY A 55 2.86 7.97 -10.44
CA GLY A 55 3.29 8.01 -9.05
C GLY A 55 2.50 9.00 -8.18
N SER A 56 2.26 10.22 -8.69
CA SER A 56 1.50 11.25 -7.96
C SER A 56 0.04 10.85 -7.79
N LEU A 57 -0.57 10.26 -8.82
CA LEU A 57 -1.95 9.79 -8.76
C LEU A 57 -2.09 8.61 -7.79
N ASN A 58 -1.16 7.67 -7.85
CA ASN A 58 -1.11 6.55 -6.91
C ASN A 58 -0.97 7.04 -5.46
N PHE A 59 -0.04 7.98 -5.21
CA PHE A 59 0.14 8.55 -3.89
C PHE A 59 -1.13 9.24 -3.37
N LEU A 60 -1.82 10.00 -4.22
CA LEU A 60 -3.06 10.67 -3.84
C LEU A 60 -4.16 9.66 -3.48
N ILE A 61 -4.43 8.70 -4.34
CA ILE A 61 -5.53 7.74 -4.16
C ILE A 61 -5.24 6.77 -3.02
N ILE A 62 -4.09 6.13 -3.04
CA ILE A 62 -3.71 5.16 -1.99
C ILE A 62 -3.48 5.86 -0.65
N GLY A 63 -2.88 7.07 -0.65
CA GLY A 63 -2.73 7.88 0.55
C GLY A 63 -4.07 8.29 1.17
N PHE A 64 -5.06 8.65 0.34
CA PHE A 64 -6.43 8.90 0.80
C PHE A 64 -7.04 7.64 1.44
N CYS A 65 -6.93 6.48 0.77
CA CYS A 65 -7.40 5.20 1.31
C CYS A 65 -6.76 4.87 2.67
N MET A 66 -5.45 5.06 2.79
CA MET A 66 -4.73 4.86 4.06
C MET A 66 -5.19 5.85 5.14
N GLY A 67 -5.43 7.11 4.77
CA GLY A 67 -5.96 8.13 5.68
C GLY A 67 -7.31 7.76 6.27
N VAL A 68 -8.24 7.28 5.45
CA VAL A 68 -9.57 6.80 5.89
C VAL A 68 -9.43 5.61 6.85
N CYS A 69 -8.60 4.62 6.52
CA CYS A 69 -8.36 3.46 7.39
C CYS A 69 -7.75 3.86 8.74
N ASN A 70 -6.79 4.80 8.74
CA ASN A 70 -6.21 5.31 9.98
C ASN A 70 -7.24 6.08 10.82
N GLY A 71 -8.17 6.81 10.18
CA GLY A 71 -9.29 7.46 10.86
C GLY A 71 -10.18 6.47 11.62
N PHE A 72 -10.42 5.29 11.07
CA PHE A 72 -11.17 4.23 11.76
C PHE A 72 -10.44 3.64 12.98
N ALA A 73 -9.11 3.64 12.97
CA ALA A 73 -8.32 3.10 14.07
C ALA A 73 -8.36 3.98 15.35
N ILE A 74 -8.60 5.30 15.21
CA ILE A 74 -8.59 6.23 16.34
C ILE A 74 -9.66 5.92 17.39
N PRO A 75 -10.96 5.78 17.03
CA PRO A 75 -12.00 5.42 18.00
C PRO A 75 -11.75 4.05 18.63
N LEU A 76 -11.20 3.09 17.89
CA LEU A 76 -10.85 1.78 18.41
C LEU A 76 -9.79 1.88 19.51
N ALA A 77 -8.73 2.66 19.27
CA ALA A 77 -7.66 2.86 20.24
C ALA A 77 -8.19 3.51 21.53
N HIS A 78 -9.06 4.52 21.42
CA HIS A 78 -9.70 5.14 22.57
C HIS A 78 -10.53 4.17 23.40
N ARG A 79 -11.36 3.34 22.76
CA ARG A 79 -12.20 2.35 23.47
C ARG A 79 -11.36 1.21 24.05
N PHE A 80 -10.32 0.79 23.37
CA PHE A 80 -9.37 -0.19 23.90
C PHE A 80 -8.68 0.33 25.16
N GLY A 81 -8.15 1.56 25.12
CA GLY A 81 -7.49 2.19 26.28
C GLY A 81 -8.44 2.45 27.47
N ALA A 82 -9.74 2.65 27.21
CA ALA A 82 -10.78 2.78 28.24
C ALA A 82 -11.28 1.45 28.79
N GLY A 83 -10.82 0.29 28.26
CA GLY A 83 -11.31 -1.04 28.66
C GLY A 83 -12.73 -1.37 28.18
N ASP A 84 -13.33 -0.51 27.33
CA ASP A 84 -14.69 -0.71 26.80
C ASP A 84 -14.68 -1.59 25.55
N TYR A 85 -14.43 -2.89 25.76
CA TYR A 85 -14.38 -3.86 24.68
C TYR A 85 -15.71 -4.05 23.94
N LYS A 86 -16.84 -3.77 24.59
CA LYS A 86 -18.15 -3.88 23.95
C LYS A 86 -18.34 -2.80 22.90
N ALA A 87 -18.06 -1.55 23.23
CA ALA A 87 -18.10 -0.45 22.27
C ALA A 87 -17.00 -0.62 21.20
N MET A 88 -15.80 -1.07 21.57
CA MET A 88 -14.72 -1.34 20.61
C MET A 88 -15.15 -2.33 19.51
N ARG A 89 -15.84 -3.43 19.88
CA ARG A 89 -16.35 -4.40 18.88
C ARG A 89 -17.40 -3.77 17.96
N ALA A 90 -18.31 -2.95 18.50
CA ALA A 90 -19.31 -2.25 17.69
C ALA A 90 -18.65 -1.27 16.70
N PHE A 91 -17.67 -0.49 17.15
CA PHE A 91 -16.90 0.39 16.26
C PHE A 91 -16.13 -0.39 15.19
N MET A 92 -15.51 -1.52 15.56
CA MET A 92 -14.79 -2.38 14.62
C MET A 92 -15.72 -2.90 13.50
N MET A 93 -16.91 -3.40 13.86
CA MET A 93 -17.89 -3.86 12.88
C MET A 93 -18.33 -2.74 11.94
N ASN A 94 -18.64 -1.55 12.47
CA ASN A 94 -18.97 -0.39 11.67
C ASN A 94 -17.82 0.04 10.75
N ALA A 95 -16.57 0.00 11.24
CA ALA A 95 -15.39 0.28 10.44
C ALA A 95 -15.23 -0.72 9.29
N VAL A 96 -15.51 -2.02 9.51
CA VAL A 96 -15.51 -3.03 8.45
C VAL A 96 -16.55 -2.71 7.37
N TYR A 97 -17.80 -2.42 7.76
CA TYR A 97 -18.86 -2.07 6.80
C TYR A 97 -18.48 -0.83 5.98
N LEU A 98 -18.02 0.23 6.65
CA LEU A 98 -17.60 1.45 5.97
C LEU A 98 -16.41 1.20 5.07
N ALA A 99 -15.42 0.43 5.50
CA ALA A 99 -14.25 0.08 4.70
C ALA A 99 -14.63 -0.68 3.43
N VAL A 100 -15.57 -1.63 3.50
CA VAL A 100 -16.08 -2.37 2.32
C VAL A 100 -16.76 -1.41 1.34
N ILE A 101 -17.62 -0.51 1.83
CA ILE A 101 -18.31 0.48 1.00
C ILE A 101 -17.29 1.42 0.34
N PHE A 102 -16.38 1.99 1.12
CA PHE A 102 -15.33 2.87 0.59
C PHE A 102 -14.42 2.17 -0.40
N ALA A 103 -14.00 0.94 -0.12
CA ALA A 103 -13.18 0.16 -1.04
C ALA A 103 -13.90 -0.07 -2.36
N ALA A 104 -15.18 -0.46 -2.33
CA ALA A 104 -15.98 -0.68 -3.53
C ALA A 104 -16.14 0.63 -4.35
N VAL A 105 -16.54 1.71 -3.68
CA VAL A 105 -16.74 3.02 -4.34
C VAL A 105 -15.43 3.52 -4.94
N MET A 106 -14.32 3.48 -4.18
CA MET A 106 -13.02 3.95 -4.66
C MET A 106 -12.50 3.10 -5.82
N THR A 107 -12.64 1.78 -5.75
CA THR A 107 -12.24 0.89 -6.85
C THR A 107 -13.02 1.20 -8.12
N VAL A 108 -14.35 1.25 -8.04
CA VAL A 108 -15.19 1.55 -9.22
C VAL A 108 -14.88 2.93 -9.77
N PHE A 109 -14.79 3.94 -8.92
CA PHE A 109 -14.48 5.31 -9.33
C PHE A 109 -13.11 5.39 -10.00
N THR A 110 -12.05 4.89 -9.36
CA THR A 110 -10.69 5.03 -9.88
C THR A 110 -10.47 4.21 -11.16
N VAL A 111 -11.04 3.01 -11.27
CA VAL A 111 -10.95 2.19 -12.48
C VAL A 111 -11.74 2.85 -13.63
N ALA A 112 -12.97 3.32 -13.38
CA ALA A 112 -13.81 3.93 -14.41
C ALA A 112 -13.22 5.25 -14.94
N PHE A 113 -12.63 6.06 -14.08
CA PHE A 113 -12.09 7.38 -14.44
C PHE A 113 -10.57 7.38 -14.66
N CYS A 114 -9.91 6.23 -14.62
CA CYS A 114 -8.46 6.12 -14.75
C CYS A 114 -7.92 6.80 -16.01
N ARG A 115 -8.45 6.46 -17.18
CA ARG A 115 -8.00 7.01 -18.47
C ARG A 115 -8.25 8.51 -18.62
N PRO A 116 -9.46 9.05 -18.32
CA PRO A 116 -9.69 10.49 -18.27
C PRO A 116 -8.74 11.25 -17.34
N ILE A 117 -8.40 10.68 -16.18
CA ILE A 117 -7.48 11.31 -15.23
C ILE A 117 -6.05 11.37 -15.80
N LEU A 118 -5.56 10.28 -16.43
CA LEU A 118 -4.25 10.28 -17.08
C LEU A 118 -4.17 11.31 -18.22
N GLN A 119 -5.24 11.48 -18.99
CA GLN A 119 -5.34 12.52 -20.03
C GLN A 119 -5.32 13.92 -19.41
N LEU A 120 -6.05 14.15 -18.32
CA LEU A 120 -6.04 15.42 -17.61
C LEU A 120 -4.65 15.77 -17.03
N MET A 121 -3.89 14.74 -16.62
CA MET A 121 -2.49 14.89 -16.19
C MET A 121 -1.51 15.11 -17.34
N GLN A 122 -2.00 15.18 -18.58
CA GLN A 122 -1.18 15.36 -19.79
C GLN A 122 -0.11 14.27 -19.93
N THR A 123 -0.46 13.03 -19.58
CA THR A 123 0.44 11.89 -19.80
C THR A 123 0.71 11.73 -21.30
N PRO A 124 1.98 11.64 -21.75
CA PRO A 124 2.32 11.52 -23.16
C PRO A 124 1.64 10.32 -23.83
N GLU A 125 1.19 10.50 -25.09
CA GLU A 125 0.44 9.46 -25.81
C GLU A 125 1.23 8.17 -26.03
N ASN A 126 2.54 8.25 -26.12
CA ASN A 126 3.41 7.09 -26.31
C ASN A 126 3.50 6.16 -25.07
N ILE A 127 3.14 6.64 -23.88
CA ILE A 127 3.20 5.86 -22.63
C ILE A 127 1.85 5.73 -21.92
N ILE A 128 0.78 6.37 -22.43
CA ILE A 128 -0.51 6.42 -21.72
C ILE A 128 -1.16 5.03 -21.57
N ASP A 129 -1.01 4.16 -22.55
CA ASP A 129 -1.59 2.81 -22.51
C ASP A 129 -0.84 1.92 -21.52
N ASP A 130 0.47 2.05 -21.41
CA ASP A 130 1.27 1.35 -20.40
C ASP A 130 0.97 1.90 -19.00
N ALA A 131 0.90 3.22 -18.85
CA ALA A 131 0.52 3.89 -17.62
C ALA A 131 -0.89 3.48 -17.16
N TYR A 132 -1.85 3.42 -18.08
CA TYR A 132 -3.20 2.96 -17.80
C TYR A 132 -3.22 1.50 -17.33
N THR A 133 -2.57 0.60 -18.06
CA THR A 133 -2.51 -0.82 -17.71
C THR A 133 -1.90 -1.03 -16.34
N TYR A 134 -0.80 -0.34 -16.04
CA TYR A 134 -0.14 -0.42 -14.75
C TYR A 134 -1.04 0.06 -13.61
N ILE A 135 -1.58 1.28 -13.71
CA ILE A 135 -2.29 1.89 -12.58
C ILE A 135 -3.68 1.31 -12.37
N VAL A 136 -4.36 0.82 -13.43
CA VAL A 136 -5.67 0.19 -13.29
C VAL A 136 -5.59 -1.11 -12.49
N ILE A 137 -4.50 -1.86 -12.63
CA ILE A 137 -4.25 -3.08 -11.83
C ILE A 137 -4.08 -2.71 -10.35
N ILE A 138 -3.32 -1.64 -10.06
CA ILE A 138 -3.14 -1.14 -8.69
C ILE A 138 -4.48 -0.71 -8.09
N PHE A 139 -5.31 0.02 -8.85
CA PHE A 139 -6.61 0.47 -8.40
C PHE A 139 -7.62 -0.66 -8.22
N ALA A 140 -7.55 -1.70 -9.04
CA ALA A 140 -8.30 -2.94 -8.81
C ALA A 140 -7.88 -3.64 -7.52
N GLY A 141 -6.64 -3.43 -7.05
CA GLY A 141 -6.11 -3.91 -5.77
C GLY A 141 -6.52 -3.09 -4.53
N ILE A 142 -7.25 -1.98 -4.69
CA ILE A 142 -7.71 -1.14 -3.56
C ILE A 142 -8.45 -1.94 -2.47
N PRO A 143 -9.34 -2.90 -2.76
CA PRO A 143 -9.99 -3.69 -1.71
C PRO A 143 -9.01 -4.46 -0.82
N ALA A 144 -7.95 -5.03 -1.41
CA ALA A 144 -6.90 -5.70 -0.66
C ALA A 144 -6.10 -4.71 0.20
N THR A 145 -5.81 -3.53 -0.33
CA THR A 145 -5.16 -2.44 0.40
C THR A 145 -5.99 -1.97 1.59
N TYR A 146 -7.31 -1.81 1.42
CA TYR A 146 -8.21 -1.47 2.52
C TYR A 146 -8.23 -2.54 3.59
N LEU A 147 -8.35 -3.81 3.20
CA LEU A 147 -8.36 -4.94 4.14
C LEU A 147 -7.07 -4.96 4.97
N TYR A 148 -5.92 -4.87 4.32
CA TYR A 148 -4.62 -4.83 5.00
C TYR A 148 -4.51 -3.65 5.97
N ASN A 149 -4.86 -2.43 5.52
CA ASN A 149 -4.74 -1.23 6.35
C ASN A 149 -5.73 -1.24 7.52
N LEU A 150 -6.97 -1.73 7.31
CA LEU A 150 -7.96 -1.86 8.36
C LEU A 150 -7.50 -2.84 9.45
N VAL A 151 -7.07 -4.05 9.06
CA VAL A 151 -6.56 -5.07 9.99
C VAL A 151 -5.33 -4.56 10.73
N SER A 152 -4.39 -3.95 10.00
CA SER A 152 -3.18 -3.35 10.60
C SER A 152 -3.54 -2.21 11.55
N GLY A 153 -4.54 -1.39 11.23
CA GLY A 153 -5.08 -0.32 12.08
C GLY A 153 -5.66 -0.87 13.38
N VAL A 154 -6.47 -1.93 13.29
CA VAL A 154 -7.03 -2.62 14.47
C VAL A 154 -5.92 -3.17 15.37
N ILE A 155 -4.93 -3.86 14.82
CA ILE A 155 -3.80 -4.41 15.58
C ILE A 155 -3.00 -3.28 16.24
N ARG A 156 -2.72 -2.20 15.52
CA ARG A 156 -2.04 -1.02 16.07
C ARG A 156 -2.85 -0.33 17.17
N SER A 157 -4.17 -0.27 17.05
CA SER A 157 -5.05 0.31 18.08
C SER A 157 -5.00 -0.46 19.40
N MET A 158 -4.63 -1.74 19.37
CA MET A 158 -4.40 -2.58 20.54
C MET A 158 -2.95 -2.50 21.08
N GLY A 159 -2.14 -1.55 20.61
CA GLY A 159 -0.77 -1.33 21.07
C GLY A 159 0.30 -2.23 20.43
N ASP A 160 -0.06 -3.00 19.39
CA ASP A 160 0.89 -3.86 18.68
C ASP A 160 1.29 -3.23 17.33
N SER A 161 2.44 -2.59 17.30
CA SER A 161 3.03 -2.02 16.07
C SER A 161 4.00 -2.97 15.37
N LYS A 162 4.39 -4.09 16.01
CA LYS A 162 5.38 -5.03 15.46
C LYS A 162 4.77 -6.02 14.51
N THR A 163 3.59 -6.54 14.82
CA THR A 163 2.92 -7.55 13.99
C THR A 163 2.67 -7.03 12.56
N PRO A 164 2.09 -5.84 12.32
CA PRO A 164 1.95 -5.30 10.97
C PRO A 164 3.29 -5.12 10.24
N LEU A 165 4.37 -4.75 10.95
CA LEU A 165 5.71 -4.63 10.38
C LEU A 165 6.24 -5.98 9.87
N ILE A 166 6.06 -7.05 10.63
CA ILE A 166 6.51 -8.40 10.23
C ILE A 166 5.79 -8.85 8.96
N PHE A 167 4.46 -8.67 8.90
CA PHE A 167 3.69 -9.00 7.69
C PHE A 167 4.06 -8.14 6.49
N LEU A 168 4.34 -6.85 6.69
CA LEU A 168 4.83 -5.96 5.64
C LEU A 168 6.18 -6.43 5.09
N ALA A 169 7.12 -6.78 5.98
CA ALA A 169 8.42 -7.29 5.59
C ALA A 169 8.29 -8.61 4.80
N LEU A 170 7.46 -9.54 5.29
CA LEU A 170 7.21 -10.81 4.60
C LEU A 170 6.60 -10.58 3.21
N ALA A 171 5.60 -9.69 3.10
CA ALA A 171 4.99 -9.33 1.82
C ALA A 171 6.00 -8.72 0.85
N ALA A 172 6.89 -7.86 1.31
CA ALA A 172 7.95 -7.27 0.50
C ALA A 172 8.93 -8.32 -0.03
N PHE A 173 9.35 -9.28 0.80
CA PHE A 173 10.21 -10.38 0.33
C PHE A 173 9.53 -11.28 -0.70
N VAL A 174 8.27 -11.61 -0.49
CA VAL A 174 7.47 -12.39 -1.46
C VAL A 174 7.34 -11.64 -2.77
N ASN A 175 7.05 -10.34 -2.72
CA ASN A 175 6.92 -9.51 -3.91
C ASN A 175 8.23 -9.44 -4.70
N ILE A 176 9.37 -9.09 -4.06
CA ILE A 176 10.68 -9.07 -4.72
C ILE A 176 10.99 -10.45 -5.35
N GLY A 177 10.67 -11.53 -4.65
CA GLY A 177 10.84 -12.89 -5.19
C GLY A 177 9.99 -13.16 -6.42
N LEU A 178 8.72 -12.72 -6.43
CA LEU A 178 7.82 -12.84 -7.57
C LEU A 178 8.26 -11.98 -8.74
N ASP A 179 8.69 -10.74 -8.50
CA ASP A 179 9.20 -9.84 -9.54
C ASP A 179 10.41 -10.45 -10.25
N LEU A 180 11.37 -11.00 -9.49
CA LEU A 180 12.53 -11.68 -10.05
C LEU A 180 12.14 -12.94 -10.83
N LEU A 181 11.20 -13.75 -10.33
CA LEU A 181 10.70 -14.94 -11.02
C LEU A 181 9.98 -14.56 -12.31
N CYS A 182 9.08 -13.59 -12.28
CA CYS A 182 8.39 -13.13 -13.48
C CYS A 182 9.35 -12.58 -14.53
N LEU A 183 10.33 -11.80 -14.12
CA LEU A 183 11.34 -11.24 -15.03
C LEU A 183 12.28 -12.29 -15.62
N LEU A 184 12.68 -13.29 -14.83
CA LEU A 184 13.47 -14.42 -15.33
C LEU A 184 12.70 -15.23 -16.36
N TYR A 185 11.37 -15.36 -16.19
CA TYR A 185 10.51 -16.11 -17.10
C TYR A 185 10.13 -15.31 -18.36
N THR A 186 9.93 -13.97 -18.23
CA THR A 186 9.51 -13.10 -19.34
C THR A 186 10.66 -12.38 -20.05
N SER A 187 11.87 -12.37 -19.45
CA SER A 187 13.04 -11.74 -20.08
C SER A 187 13.43 -12.48 -21.36
N PRO A 188 13.48 -11.81 -22.53
CA PRO A 188 13.96 -12.43 -23.75
C PRO A 188 15.39 -12.94 -23.54
N SER A 189 15.60 -14.18 -23.93
CA SER A 189 16.93 -14.84 -23.85
C SER A 189 18.00 -13.95 -24.44
N PRO A 190 19.23 -13.93 -23.88
CA PRO A 190 20.36 -13.21 -24.47
C PRO A 190 20.59 -13.54 -25.96
N ARG A 191 20.08 -14.67 -26.45
CA ARG A 191 20.14 -15.10 -27.85
C ARG A 191 19.22 -14.29 -28.78
N ASP A 192 18.15 -13.70 -28.28
CA ASP A 192 17.24 -12.91 -29.12
C ASP A 192 17.74 -11.49 -29.36
N ARG A 193 18.58 -10.95 -28.47
CA ARG A 193 19.22 -9.63 -28.65
C ARG A 193 20.29 -9.61 -29.76
N THR A 194 20.82 -10.74 -30.14
CA THR A 194 21.83 -10.84 -31.22
C THR A 194 21.24 -11.02 -32.61
N ARG A 195 19.90 -11.23 -32.71
CA ARG A 195 19.20 -11.44 -33.99
C ARG A 195 18.59 -10.18 -34.60
N SER A 196 18.58 -9.05 -33.87
CA SER A 196 18.04 -7.76 -34.30
C SER A 196 19.13 -6.70 -34.57
N ARG A 197 20.33 -7.14 -34.90
CA ARG A 197 21.41 -6.28 -35.50
C ARG A 197 21.73 -6.70 -36.89
#